data_a71d0d869297f45d156f74b126957391
#
_entry.id   a71d0d869297f45d156f74b126957391
#
_cell.length_a   1.000
_cell.length_b   1.000
_cell.length_c   1.000
_cell.angle_alpha   90.00
_cell.angle_beta   90.00
_cell.angle_gamma   90.00
#
_symmetry.space_group_name_H-M   'P 1'
#
loop_
_entity.id
_entity.type
_entity.pdbx_description
1 polymer ?
#
loop_
_entity_poly.entity_id
_entity_poly.type
_entity_poly.pdbx_seq_one_letter_code
_entity_poly.pdbx_strand_id
1 'polypeptide(L)'
;MASALETLCGQAYGAKQYDMLGVYLQRSWIVLLFTSILLLPLYLFIAPIFEALGQEKEIAKVAETISLWSIGISLSYSVSSTCQTFLQAQSKNMIIAYLAAFTIAIHLFMSWLLIVKYDFGLNGAMISTLLGLWLPNFGQLFFIMTKCHDTWKGFTLLAFKDLWPVVKLSVSSGVMLCLETWYNGILVLLTGNMENAEVVLGALSICINISGWEMMISLGFFAAACVRVSNELGRGNSRDAKFSIVITTLTSFAIGLILFFVFLFLNKRIAYIFTSNLDVAHAVGDLSPLLAFSILLNSIQPVLSGVAVGAGWQSIVAYVNIGCYYLIGIPVGVLIGIIFNLQVKGVWMGMLFGTFVQTVVLIIITCKTDWNKQVEIAQKNIDKWSKINTQESKDSKTNF
;
A
#
# COMPACT_ATOMS: atom_id res chain seq x y z
N MET A 1 7.75 -1.86 0.55
CA MET A 1 9.04 -2.17 -0.11
C MET A 1 8.92 -2.24 -1.64
N ALA A 2 7.85 -2.77 -2.21
CA ALA A 2 7.66 -2.77 -3.68
C ALA A 2 7.57 -1.36 -4.30
N SER A 3 7.21 -0.33 -3.55
CA SER A 3 7.11 1.04 -4.06
C SER A 3 8.45 1.66 -4.51
N ALA A 4 9.59 1.07 -4.11
CA ALA A 4 10.88 1.41 -4.71
C ALA A 4 10.89 1.11 -6.22
N LEU A 5 10.27 -0.01 -6.61
CA LEU A 5 10.15 -0.42 -8.00
C LEU A 5 9.27 0.56 -8.80
N GLU A 6 8.24 1.15 -8.17
CA GLU A 6 7.37 2.15 -8.81
C GLU A 6 8.17 3.35 -9.32
N THR A 7 9.06 3.88 -8.47
CA THR A 7 9.94 4.99 -8.85
C THR A 7 10.91 4.59 -9.96
N LEU A 8 11.62 3.47 -9.76
CA LEU A 8 12.71 3.05 -10.65
C LEU A 8 12.20 2.59 -12.02
N CYS A 9 11.16 1.75 -12.05
CA CYS A 9 10.57 1.29 -13.31
C CYS A 9 9.88 2.44 -14.07
N GLY A 10 9.16 3.32 -13.35
CA GLY A 10 8.50 4.44 -13.99
C GLY A 10 9.51 5.40 -14.63
N GLN A 11 10.55 5.80 -13.92
CA GLN A 11 11.59 6.69 -14.46
C GLN A 11 12.35 6.04 -15.63
N ALA A 12 12.73 4.77 -15.51
CA ALA A 12 13.42 4.04 -16.60
C ALA A 12 12.52 3.89 -17.83
N TYR A 13 11.24 3.60 -17.65
CA TYR A 13 10.27 3.50 -18.74
C TYR A 13 10.08 4.85 -19.44
N GLY A 14 9.94 5.93 -18.67
CA GLY A 14 9.85 7.28 -19.19
C GLY A 14 11.08 7.67 -20.02
N ALA A 15 12.27 7.29 -19.56
CA ALA A 15 13.54 7.52 -20.27
C ALA A 15 13.78 6.56 -21.45
N LYS A 16 12.85 5.67 -21.76
CA LYS A 16 12.95 4.62 -22.80
C LYS A 16 14.10 3.62 -22.57
N GLN A 17 14.56 3.48 -21.33
CA GLN A 17 15.56 2.47 -20.95
C GLN A 17 14.88 1.15 -20.59
N TYR A 18 14.27 0.52 -21.56
CA TYR A 18 13.41 -0.65 -21.38
C TYR A 18 14.14 -1.86 -20.79
N ASP A 19 15.41 -2.06 -21.16
CA ASP A 19 16.23 -3.17 -20.66
C ASP A 19 16.42 -3.15 -19.13
N MET A 20 16.36 -1.95 -18.53
CA MET A 20 16.53 -1.79 -17.09
C MET A 20 15.32 -2.26 -16.27
N LEU A 21 14.11 -2.24 -16.86
CA LEU A 21 12.91 -2.61 -16.14
C LEU A 21 12.97 -4.05 -15.60
N GLY A 22 13.41 -4.99 -16.45
CA GLY A 22 13.57 -6.40 -16.05
C GLY A 22 14.63 -6.58 -14.97
N VAL A 23 15.72 -5.80 -15.01
CA VAL A 23 16.76 -5.82 -13.97
C VAL A 23 16.20 -5.31 -12.64
N TYR A 24 15.45 -4.20 -12.64
CA TYR A 24 14.82 -3.66 -11.42
C TYR A 24 13.78 -4.62 -10.83
N LEU A 25 13.01 -5.29 -11.67
CA LEU A 25 12.07 -6.32 -11.22
C LEU A 25 12.79 -7.45 -10.47
N GLN A 26 13.88 -7.97 -11.03
CA GLN A 26 14.69 -9.03 -10.42
C GLN A 26 15.37 -8.56 -9.13
N ARG A 27 15.91 -7.33 -9.10
CA ARG A 27 16.47 -6.73 -7.88
C ARG A 27 15.44 -6.64 -6.77
N SER A 28 14.22 -6.24 -7.11
CA SER A 28 13.12 -6.18 -6.14
C SER A 28 12.74 -7.55 -5.60
N TRP A 29 12.74 -8.60 -6.44
CA TRP A 29 12.52 -9.97 -5.97
C TRP A 29 13.61 -10.42 -4.98
N ILE A 30 14.89 -10.13 -5.27
CA ILE A 30 16.00 -10.45 -4.38
C ILE A 30 15.82 -9.76 -3.01
N VAL A 31 15.54 -8.47 -3.00
CA VAL A 31 15.34 -7.68 -1.77
C VAL A 31 14.14 -8.18 -0.97
N LEU A 32 13.01 -8.44 -1.64
CA LEU A 32 11.80 -8.91 -0.97
C LEU A 32 11.92 -10.35 -0.47
N LEU A 33 12.58 -11.25 -1.24
CA LEU A 33 12.86 -12.60 -0.80
C LEU A 33 13.74 -12.60 0.44
N PHE A 34 14.83 -11.81 0.43
CA PHE A 34 15.71 -11.66 1.59
C PHE A 34 14.94 -11.13 2.82
N THR A 35 14.07 -10.13 2.62
CA THR A 35 13.23 -9.61 3.70
C THR A 35 12.24 -10.67 4.22
N SER A 36 11.65 -11.44 3.33
CA SER A 36 10.74 -12.54 3.70
C SER A 36 11.46 -13.62 4.52
N ILE A 37 12.69 -13.96 4.15
CA ILE A 37 13.54 -14.90 4.93
C ILE A 37 13.87 -14.32 6.31
N LEU A 38 14.18 -13.01 6.39
CA LEU A 38 14.46 -12.35 7.66
C LEU A 38 13.24 -12.35 8.60
N LEU A 39 12.04 -12.27 8.06
CA LEU A 39 10.78 -12.30 8.81
C LEU A 39 10.30 -13.73 9.12
N LEU A 40 10.87 -14.75 8.49
CA LEU A 40 10.46 -16.14 8.68
C LEU A 40 10.43 -16.60 10.15
N PRO A 41 11.43 -16.24 11.00
CA PRO A 41 11.38 -16.61 12.42
C PRO A 41 10.14 -16.07 13.15
N LEU A 42 9.65 -14.89 12.81
CA LEU A 42 8.44 -14.32 13.41
C LEU A 42 7.21 -15.19 13.11
N TYR A 43 7.12 -15.71 11.89
CA TYR A 43 6.02 -16.59 11.50
C TYR A 43 6.13 -17.98 12.17
N LEU A 44 7.35 -18.53 12.30
CA LEU A 44 7.56 -19.84 12.88
C LEU A 44 7.43 -19.87 14.42
N PHE A 45 7.77 -18.78 15.09
CA PHE A 45 7.75 -18.69 16.56
C PHE A 45 6.60 -17.83 17.09
N ILE A 46 5.49 -17.68 16.33
CA ILE A 46 4.38 -16.83 16.73
C ILE A 46 3.69 -17.35 18.01
N ALA A 47 3.54 -18.67 18.18
CA ALA A 47 2.90 -19.26 19.35
C ALA A 47 3.68 -18.99 20.65
N PRO A 48 5.02 -19.26 20.74
CA PRO A 48 5.81 -18.85 21.89
C PRO A 48 5.77 -17.34 22.17
N ILE A 49 5.73 -16.52 21.13
CA ILE A 49 5.64 -15.06 21.29
C ILE A 49 4.30 -14.68 21.92
N PHE A 50 3.18 -15.25 21.46
CA PHE A 50 1.85 -14.98 22.00
C PHE A 50 1.71 -15.47 23.46
N GLU A 51 2.23 -16.65 23.76
CA GLU A 51 2.27 -17.17 25.14
C GLU A 51 3.10 -16.27 26.06
N ALA A 52 4.26 -15.78 25.58
CA ALA A 52 5.10 -14.84 26.33
C ALA A 52 4.42 -13.48 26.56
N LEU A 53 3.51 -13.07 25.66
CA LEU A 53 2.68 -11.87 25.79
C LEU A 53 1.41 -12.09 26.67
N GLY A 54 1.24 -13.30 27.23
CA GLY A 54 0.13 -13.61 28.14
C GLY A 54 -1.16 -14.05 27.45
N GLN A 55 -1.11 -14.44 26.18
CA GLN A 55 -2.28 -14.99 25.47
C GLN A 55 -2.53 -16.44 25.85
N GLU A 56 -3.79 -16.85 25.78
CA GLU A 56 -4.20 -18.25 26.04
C GLU A 56 -3.59 -19.20 25.02
N LYS A 57 -3.20 -20.41 25.45
CA LYS A 57 -2.56 -21.42 24.61
C LYS A 57 -3.41 -21.84 23.39
N GLU A 58 -4.73 -21.86 23.54
CA GLU A 58 -5.62 -22.19 22.42
C GLU A 58 -5.58 -21.12 21.32
N ILE A 59 -5.56 -19.85 21.70
CA ILE A 59 -5.43 -18.72 20.79
C ILE A 59 -4.04 -18.76 20.11
N ALA A 60 -2.98 -19.01 20.87
CA ALA A 60 -1.61 -19.13 20.35
C ALA A 60 -1.48 -20.25 19.31
N LYS A 61 -2.14 -21.40 19.53
CA LYS A 61 -2.13 -22.52 18.58
C LYS A 61 -2.88 -22.23 17.27
N VAL A 62 -4.01 -21.54 17.35
CA VAL A 62 -4.74 -21.11 16.14
C VAL A 62 -3.91 -20.08 15.38
N ALA A 63 -3.28 -19.13 16.10
CA ALA A 63 -2.38 -18.15 15.50
C ALA A 63 -1.17 -18.80 14.79
N GLU A 64 -0.60 -19.85 15.36
CA GLU A 64 0.47 -20.64 14.74
C GLU A 64 0.02 -21.23 13.41
N THR A 65 -1.15 -21.86 13.37
CA THR A 65 -1.70 -22.44 12.14
C THR A 65 -1.88 -21.39 11.05
N ILE A 66 -2.47 -20.22 11.39
CA ILE A 66 -2.67 -19.12 10.46
C ILE A 66 -1.32 -18.56 10.00
N SER A 67 -0.36 -18.43 10.91
CA SER A 67 0.95 -17.87 10.64
C SER A 67 1.76 -18.72 9.64
N LEU A 68 1.68 -20.05 9.74
CA LEU A 68 2.32 -20.93 8.76
C LEU A 68 1.77 -20.75 7.34
N TRP A 69 0.46 -20.63 7.20
CA TRP A 69 -0.16 -20.29 5.91
C TRP A 69 0.22 -18.89 5.43
N SER A 70 0.41 -17.95 6.36
CA SER A 70 0.79 -16.55 6.05
C SER A 70 2.17 -16.43 5.41
N ILE A 71 3.07 -17.43 5.56
CA ILE A 71 4.35 -17.46 4.84
C ILE A 71 4.10 -17.49 3.32
N GLY A 72 3.24 -18.42 2.86
CA GLY A 72 2.89 -18.53 1.44
C GLY A 72 2.14 -17.31 0.91
N ILE A 73 1.30 -16.70 1.76
CA ILE A 73 0.58 -15.46 1.46
C ILE A 73 1.54 -14.28 1.30
N SER A 74 2.50 -14.13 2.22
CA SER A 74 3.51 -13.07 2.19
C SER A 74 4.41 -13.14 0.95
N LEU A 75 4.84 -14.34 0.57
CA LEU A 75 5.59 -14.58 -0.67
C LEU A 75 4.75 -14.22 -1.90
N SER A 76 3.47 -14.59 -1.91
CA SER A 76 2.56 -14.24 -2.99
C SER A 76 2.41 -12.73 -3.14
N TYR A 77 2.23 -11.98 -2.04
CA TYR A 77 2.18 -10.51 -2.07
C TYR A 77 3.47 -9.89 -2.60
N SER A 78 4.63 -10.46 -2.30
CA SER A 78 5.91 -9.98 -2.80
C SER A 78 6.01 -10.10 -4.32
N VAL A 79 5.58 -11.23 -4.88
CA VAL A 79 5.54 -11.45 -6.34
C VAL A 79 4.46 -10.58 -6.99
N SER A 80 3.25 -10.55 -6.41
CA SER A 80 2.12 -9.79 -6.92
C SER A 80 2.43 -8.30 -7.05
N SER A 81 2.90 -7.70 -5.95
CA SER A 81 3.17 -6.26 -5.93
C SER A 81 4.24 -5.84 -6.93
N THR A 82 5.29 -6.62 -7.09
CA THR A 82 6.36 -6.32 -8.03
C THR A 82 5.93 -6.51 -9.50
N CYS A 83 5.20 -7.58 -9.81
CA CYS A 83 4.67 -7.80 -11.15
C CYS A 83 3.63 -6.73 -11.53
N GLN A 84 2.74 -6.36 -10.60
CA GLN A 84 1.77 -5.28 -10.83
C GLN A 84 2.47 -3.95 -11.11
N THR A 85 3.43 -3.56 -10.27
CA THR A 85 4.20 -2.33 -10.45
C THR A 85 4.93 -2.30 -11.79
N PHE A 86 5.55 -3.41 -12.18
CA PHE A 86 6.23 -3.54 -13.47
C PHE A 86 5.26 -3.36 -14.65
N LEU A 87 4.07 -3.93 -14.59
CA LEU A 87 3.04 -3.80 -15.62
C LEU A 87 2.40 -2.40 -15.62
N GLN A 88 2.16 -1.81 -14.44
CA GLN A 88 1.62 -0.47 -14.28
C GLN A 88 2.55 0.61 -14.85
N ALA A 89 3.86 0.49 -14.60
CA ALA A 89 4.87 1.40 -15.17
C ALA A 89 4.81 1.46 -16.71
N GLN A 90 4.41 0.35 -17.34
CA GLN A 90 4.23 0.21 -18.80
C GLN A 90 2.80 0.53 -19.27
N SER A 91 1.92 1.00 -18.38
CA SER A 91 0.48 1.24 -18.64
C SER A 91 -0.28 -0.02 -19.10
N LYS A 92 0.20 -1.23 -18.74
CA LYS A 92 -0.44 -2.51 -19.08
C LYS A 92 -1.41 -2.98 -17.97
N ASN A 93 -2.30 -2.08 -17.50
CA ASN A 93 -3.17 -2.32 -16.35
C ASN A 93 -4.31 -3.30 -16.64
N MET A 94 -4.75 -3.42 -17.90
CA MET A 94 -5.91 -4.26 -18.27
C MET A 94 -5.70 -5.73 -17.93
N ILE A 95 -4.49 -6.24 -18.10
CA ILE A 95 -4.20 -7.65 -17.76
C ILE A 95 -4.34 -7.90 -16.25
N ILE A 96 -3.95 -6.94 -15.41
CA ILE A 96 -4.11 -7.03 -13.96
C ILE A 96 -5.60 -7.14 -13.61
N ALA A 97 -6.43 -6.28 -14.23
CA ALA A 97 -7.88 -6.27 -14.01
C ALA A 97 -8.55 -7.58 -14.47
N TYR A 98 -8.20 -8.09 -15.66
CA TYR A 98 -8.75 -9.35 -16.16
C TYR A 98 -8.36 -10.54 -15.27
N LEU A 99 -7.09 -10.63 -14.86
CA LEU A 99 -6.64 -11.70 -13.97
C LEU A 99 -7.31 -11.59 -12.60
N ALA A 100 -7.49 -10.38 -12.06
CA ALA A 100 -8.19 -10.18 -10.80
C ALA A 100 -9.66 -10.65 -10.89
N ALA A 101 -10.40 -10.25 -11.91
CA ALA A 101 -11.79 -10.66 -12.12
C ALA A 101 -11.93 -12.19 -12.26
N PHE A 102 -11.05 -12.82 -13.06
CA PHE A 102 -11.01 -14.28 -13.22
C PHE A 102 -10.70 -14.98 -11.89
N THR A 103 -9.74 -14.45 -11.14
CA THR A 103 -9.32 -15.05 -9.87
C THR A 103 -10.40 -14.95 -8.80
N ILE A 104 -11.16 -13.84 -8.74
CA ILE A 104 -12.29 -13.69 -7.80
C ILE A 104 -13.30 -14.80 -8.03
N ALA A 105 -13.67 -15.10 -9.28
CA ALA A 105 -14.62 -16.16 -9.60
C ALA A 105 -14.10 -17.54 -9.13
N ILE A 106 -12.84 -17.85 -9.39
CA ILE A 106 -12.21 -19.10 -8.93
C ILE A 106 -12.13 -19.15 -7.41
N HIS A 107 -11.72 -18.06 -6.77
CA HIS A 107 -11.60 -18.00 -5.31
C HIS A 107 -12.96 -18.24 -4.63
N LEU A 108 -14.03 -17.62 -5.10
CA LEU A 108 -15.38 -17.85 -4.59
C LEU A 108 -15.81 -19.31 -4.76
N PHE A 109 -15.58 -19.89 -5.94
CA PHE A 109 -15.88 -21.28 -6.20
C PHE A 109 -15.08 -22.24 -5.30
N MET A 110 -13.78 -22.04 -5.17
CA MET A 110 -12.90 -22.86 -4.33
C MET A 110 -13.23 -22.70 -2.84
N SER A 111 -13.54 -21.51 -2.38
CA SER A 111 -13.98 -21.28 -1.00
C SER A 111 -15.27 -22.02 -0.68
N TRP A 112 -16.27 -21.93 -1.56
CA TRP A 112 -17.50 -22.69 -1.40
C TRP A 112 -17.24 -24.21 -1.41
N LEU A 113 -16.43 -24.70 -2.35
CA LEU A 113 -16.11 -26.11 -2.49
C LEU A 113 -15.40 -26.68 -1.26
N LEU A 114 -14.34 -25.98 -0.80
CA LEU A 114 -13.49 -26.49 0.29
C LEU A 114 -14.10 -26.27 1.67
N ILE A 115 -14.80 -25.16 1.90
CA ILE A 115 -15.37 -24.85 3.21
C ILE A 115 -16.76 -25.49 3.37
N VAL A 116 -17.66 -25.27 2.38
CA VAL A 116 -19.07 -25.65 2.55
C VAL A 116 -19.30 -27.12 2.14
N LYS A 117 -18.71 -27.58 1.02
CA LYS A 117 -18.96 -28.93 0.51
C LYS A 117 -18.08 -29.99 1.17
N TYR A 118 -16.80 -29.71 1.37
CA TYR A 118 -15.83 -30.66 1.95
C TYR A 118 -15.55 -30.42 3.44
N ASP A 119 -16.07 -29.38 4.03
CA ASP A 119 -15.94 -29.03 5.48
C ASP A 119 -14.48 -29.02 5.98
N PHE A 120 -13.57 -28.49 5.18
CA PHE A 120 -12.14 -28.36 5.57
C PHE A 120 -11.89 -27.22 6.57
N GLY A 121 -12.93 -26.50 6.98
CA GLY A 121 -12.86 -25.43 7.99
C GLY A 121 -11.79 -24.38 7.65
N LEU A 122 -10.95 -24.06 8.64
CA LEU A 122 -9.88 -23.06 8.50
C LEU A 122 -8.86 -23.40 7.40
N ASN A 123 -8.48 -24.66 7.27
CA ASN A 123 -7.52 -25.09 6.25
C ASN A 123 -8.11 -24.89 4.84
N GLY A 124 -9.40 -25.17 4.64
CA GLY A 124 -10.10 -24.90 3.39
C GLY A 124 -10.08 -23.42 3.01
N ALA A 125 -10.31 -22.54 3.99
CA ALA A 125 -10.22 -21.09 3.80
C ALA A 125 -8.80 -20.65 3.41
N MET A 126 -7.78 -21.15 4.09
CA MET A 126 -6.37 -20.81 3.81
C MET A 126 -5.92 -21.31 2.44
N ILE A 127 -6.28 -22.54 2.05
CA ILE A 127 -5.96 -23.09 0.72
C ILE A 127 -6.62 -22.27 -0.37
N SER A 128 -7.92 -21.95 -0.24
CA SER A 128 -8.64 -21.14 -1.24
C SER A 128 -8.03 -19.74 -1.37
N THR A 129 -7.64 -19.12 -0.26
CA THR A 129 -6.97 -17.82 -0.24
C THR A 129 -5.60 -17.89 -0.94
N LEU A 130 -4.81 -18.91 -0.61
CA LEU A 130 -3.49 -19.09 -1.22
C LEU A 130 -3.60 -19.30 -2.74
N LEU A 131 -4.53 -20.14 -3.20
CA LEU A 131 -4.83 -20.32 -4.63
C LEU A 131 -5.27 -19.02 -5.28
N GLY A 132 -6.17 -18.26 -4.63
CA GLY A 132 -6.64 -16.96 -5.09
C GLY A 132 -5.55 -15.91 -5.24
N LEU A 133 -4.50 -15.99 -4.44
CA LEU A 133 -3.36 -15.05 -4.51
C LEU A 133 -2.28 -15.49 -5.51
N TRP A 134 -2.00 -16.79 -5.62
CA TRP A 134 -0.94 -17.29 -6.51
C TRP A 134 -1.38 -17.38 -7.99
N LEU A 135 -2.65 -17.66 -8.24
CA LEU A 135 -3.16 -17.79 -9.60
C LEU A 135 -2.94 -16.54 -10.46
N PRO A 136 -3.31 -15.31 -9.99
CA PRO A 136 -3.02 -14.10 -10.76
C PRO A 136 -1.52 -13.83 -10.88
N ASN A 137 -0.70 -14.25 -9.91
CA ASN A 137 0.74 -14.09 -9.98
C ASN A 137 1.35 -14.91 -11.12
N PHE A 138 0.96 -16.17 -11.24
CA PHE A 138 1.37 -17.00 -12.38
C PHE A 138 0.91 -16.43 -13.71
N GLY A 139 -0.33 -15.90 -13.77
CA GLY A 139 -0.85 -15.25 -14.96
C GLY A 139 -0.05 -13.99 -15.34
N GLN A 140 0.30 -13.15 -14.35
CA GLN A 140 1.12 -11.95 -14.58
C GLN A 140 2.55 -12.32 -15.00
N LEU A 141 3.19 -13.29 -14.35
CA LEU A 141 4.54 -13.78 -14.72
C LEU A 141 4.54 -14.33 -16.14
N PHE A 142 3.57 -15.17 -16.49
CA PHE A 142 3.41 -15.70 -17.84
C PHE A 142 3.25 -14.57 -18.88
N PHE A 143 2.42 -13.57 -18.58
CA PHE A 143 2.25 -12.41 -19.46
C PHE A 143 3.55 -11.59 -19.60
N ILE A 144 4.28 -11.36 -18.51
CA ILE A 144 5.57 -10.65 -18.54
C ILE A 144 6.57 -11.40 -19.42
N MET A 145 6.68 -12.71 -19.26
CA MET A 145 7.63 -13.54 -20.01
C MET A 145 7.29 -13.64 -21.51
N THR A 146 5.99 -13.59 -21.87
CA THR A 146 5.55 -13.87 -23.24
C THR A 146 5.16 -12.61 -24.03
N LYS A 147 4.81 -11.50 -23.37
CA LYS A 147 4.28 -10.29 -24.03
C LYS A 147 5.07 -9.00 -23.72
N CYS A 148 6.09 -9.08 -22.87
CA CYS A 148 6.91 -7.92 -22.49
C CYS A 148 8.36 -8.07 -22.97
N HIS A 149 8.58 -8.55 -24.19
CA HIS A 149 9.92 -8.84 -24.75
C HIS A 149 10.85 -7.62 -24.78
N ASP A 150 10.32 -6.40 -24.92
CA ASP A 150 11.12 -5.18 -24.92
C ASP A 150 11.70 -4.86 -23.54
N THR A 151 10.98 -5.22 -22.46
CA THR A 151 11.30 -4.86 -21.07
C THR A 151 11.74 -6.05 -20.23
N TRP A 152 11.51 -7.27 -20.70
CA TRP A 152 11.94 -8.51 -20.05
C TRP A 152 12.87 -9.31 -20.99
N LYS A 153 14.15 -9.31 -20.69
CA LYS A 153 15.19 -10.03 -21.47
C LYS A 153 15.63 -11.35 -20.83
N GLY A 154 14.87 -11.84 -19.84
CA GLY A 154 15.22 -13.02 -19.07
C GLY A 154 16.00 -12.70 -17.78
N PHE A 155 16.42 -13.75 -17.08
CA PHE A 155 17.20 -13.60 -15.87
C PHE A 155 18.63 -13.17 -16.16
N THR A 156 19.16 -12.25 -15.32
CA THR A 156 20.52 -11.72 -15.48
C THR A 156 21.23 -11.60 -14.14
N LEU A 157 22.54 -11.87 -14.13
CA LEU A 157 23.39 -11.69 -12.95
C LEU A 157 23.57 -10.21 -12.56
N LEU A 158 23.24 -9.28 -13.46
CA LEU A 158 23.20 -7.84 -13.16
C LEU A 158 22.22 -7.50 -12.03
N ALA A 159 21.24 -8.36 -11.79
CA ALA A 159 20.28 -8.18 -10.71
C ALA A 159 20.92 -8.22 -9.31
N PHE A 160 22.07 -8.89 -9.13
CA PHE A 160 22.78 -8.98 -7.86
C PHE A 160 23.74 -7.82 -7.60
N LYS A 161 23.99 -6.97 -8.61
CA LYS A 161 24.88 -5.83 -8.48
C LYS A 161 24.11 -4.57 -8.09
N ASP A 162 24.77 -3.66 -7.35
CA ASP A 162 24.22 -2.37 -6.95
C ASP A 162 22.81 -2.42 -6.34
N LEU A 163 22.61 -3.36 -5.41
CA LEU A 163 21.33 -3.50 -4.69
C LEU A 163 21.05 -2.35 -3.72
N TRP A 164 22.10 -1.64 -3.25
CA TRP A 164 21.98 -0.65 -2.17
C TRP A 164 20.94 0.45 -2.43
N PRO A 165 20.86 1.09 -3.60
CA PRO A 165 19.82 2.09 -3.86
C PRO A 165 18.41 1.51 -3.82
N VAL A 166 18.21 0.27 -4.30
CA VAL A 166 16.92 -0.42 -4.22
C VAL A 166 16.59 -0.73 -2.76
N VAL A 167 17.55 -1.23 -1.98
CA VAL A 167 17.39 -1.50 -0.54
C VAL A 167 17.04 -0.22 0.20
N LYS A 168 17.77 0.88 -0.01
CA LYS A 168 17.51 2.17 0.65
C LYS A 168 16.09 2.67 0.38
N LEU A 169 15.66 2.66 -0.88
CA LEU A 169 14.31 3.05 -1.26
C LEU A 169 13.26 2.10 -0.64
N SER A 170 13.52 0.79 -0.68
CA SER A 170 12.60 -0.23 -0.15
C SER A 170 12.42 -0.10 1.37
N VAL A 171 13.50 0.14 2.10
CA VAL A 171 13.43 0.38 3.56
C VAL A 171 12.67 1.66 3.86
N SER A 172 12.97 2.75 3.16
CA SER A 172 12.26 4.03 3.33
C SER A 172 10.76 3.88 3.07
N SER A 173 10.38 3.16 2.01
CA SER A 173 9.00 2.85 1.70
C SER A 173 8.34 1.95 2.75
N GLY A 174 9.09 0.96 3.24
CA GLY A 174 8.61 0.08 4.32
C GLY A 174 8.30 0.86 5.59
N VAL A 175 9.22 1.73 6.01
CA VAL A 175 9.03 2.60 7.18
C VAL A 175 7.81 3.53 6.98
N MET A 176 7.70 4.16 5.82
CA MET A 176 6.56 5.03 5.49
C MET A 176 5.22 4.31 5.67
N LEU A 177 5.07 3.11 5.11
CA LEU A 177 3.84 2.32 5.19
C LEU A 177 3.60 1.74 6.60
N CYS A 178 4.64 1.31 7.31
CA CYS A 178 4.51 0.85 8.69
C CYS A 178 3.99 1.97 9.62
N LEU A 179 4.55 3.17 9.49
CA LEU A 179 4.11 4.33 10.27
C LEU A 179 2.63 4.64 10.01
N GLU A 180 2.18 4.58 8.77
CA GLU A 180 0.79 4.82 8.39
C GLU A 180 -0.14 3.74 8.92
N THR A 181 0.24 2.46 8.79
CA THR A 181 -0.55 1.32 9.27
C THR A 181 -0.65 1.32 10.80
N TRP A 182 0.44 1.56 11.50
CA TRP A 182 0.45 1.63 12.97
C TRP A 182 -0.37 2.81 13.49
N TYR A 183 -0.32 3.96 12.82
CA TYR A 183 -1.15 5.11 13.16
C TYR A 183 -2.64 4.74 13.18
N ASN A 184 -3.12 4.08 12.12
CA ASN A 184 -4.51 3.61 12.07
C ASN A 184 -4.83 2.56 13.15
N GLY A 185 -3.86 1.70 13.49
CA GLY A 185 -4.01 0.70 14.57
C GLY A 185 -4.15 1.30 15.97
N ILE A 186 -3.54 2.46 16.22
CA ILE A 186 -3.61 3.13 17.54
C ILE A 186 -5.04 3.51 17.91
N LEU A 187 -5.86 3.92 16.95
CA LEU A 187 -7.28 4.22 17.20
C LEU A 187 -8.01 3.02 17.81
N VAL A 188 -7.81 1.83 17.23
CA VAL A 188 -8.43 0.59 17.73
C VAL A 188 -7.92 0.21 19.12
N LEU A 189 -6.60 0.32 19.35
CA LEU A 189 -5.98 0.01 20.64
C LEU A 189 -6.47 0.94 21.76
N LEU A 190 -6.56 2.23 21.50
CA LEU A 190 -7.04 3.20 22.49
C LEU A 190 -8.53 3.00 22.78
N THR A 191 -9.32 2.66 21.77
CA THR A 191 -10.77 2.41 21.92
C THR A 191 -11.05 1.20 22.81
N GLY A 192 -10.24 0.15 22.74
CA GLY A 192 -10.41 -1.07 23.54
C GLY A 192 -10.33 -0.86 25.06
N ASN A 193 -9.75 0.25 25.51
CA ASN A 193 -9.61 0.60 26.92
C ASN A 193 -10.65 1.65 27.40
N MET A 194 -11.68 1.97 26.61
CA MET A 194 -12.69 2.98 26.92
C MET A 194 -14.00 2.37 27.43
N GLU A 195 -14.86 3.20 28.01
CA GLU A 195 -16.19 2.77 28.47
C GLU A 195 -17.06 2.31 27.29
N ASN A 196 -17.90 1.27 27.52
CA ASN A 196 -18.73 0.67 26.44
C ASN A 196 -17.94 0.19 25.22
N ALA A 197 -16.71 -0.30 25.43
CA ALA A 197 -15.77 -0.68 24.38
C ALA A 197 -16.39 -1.61 23.33
N GLU A 198 -17.26 -2.56 23.71
CA GLU A 198 -17.87 -3.52 22.78
C GLU A 198 -18.73 -2.84 21.70
N VAL A 199 -19.64 -1.95 22.08
CA VAL A 199 -20.51 -1.22 21.15
C VAL A 199 -19.70 -0.27 20.27
N VAL A 200 -18.75 0.43 20.88
CA VAL A 200 -17.92 1.42 20.18
C VAL A 200 -16.93 0.75 19.23
N LEU A 201 -16.33 -0.38 19.62
CA LEU A 201 -15.48 -1.19 18.74
C LEU A 201 -16.28 -1.77 17.56
N GLY A 202 -17.52 -2.22 17.81
CA GLY A 202 -18.43 -2.65 16.75
C GLY A 202 -18.71 -1.53 15.74
N ALA A 203 -19.03 -0.33 16.23
CA ALA A 203 -19.25 0.83 15.37
C ALA A 203 -17.97 1.26 14.61
N LEU A 204 -16.82 1.27 15.30
CA LEU A 204 -15.53 1.61 14.70
C LEU A 204 -15.14 0.60 13.61
N SER A 205 -15.39 -0.70 13.84
CA SER A 205 -15.12 -1.75 12.85
C SER A 205 -15.94 -1.55 11.58
N ILE A 206 -17.21 -1.13 11.68
CA ILE A 206 -18.04 -0.77 10.52
C ILE A 206 -17.43 0.44 9.79
N CYS A 207 -17.05 1.49 10.52
CA CYS A 207 -16.43 2.67 9.93
C CYS A 207 -15.10 2.35 9.23
N ILE A 208 -14.27 1.50 9.82
CA ILE A 208 -12.99 1.05 9.21
C ILE A 208 -13.25 0.25 7.93
N ASN A 209 -14.26 -0.64 7.90
CA ASN A 209 -14.61 -1.37 6.69
C ASN A 209 -15.04 -0.43 5.55
N ILE A 210 -15.86 0.58 5.87
CA ILE A 210 -16.30 1.58 4.88
C ILE A 210 -15.10 2.40 4.39
N SER A 211 -14.24 2.86 5.29
CA SER A 211 -12.99 3.55 4.94
C SER A 211 -12.07 2.67 4.09
N GLY A 212 -12.07 1.35 4.34
CA GLY A 212 -11.31 0.38 3.55
C GLY A 212 -11.77 0.33 2.08
N TRP A 213 -13.07 0.42 1.81
CA TRP A 213 -13.58 0.47 0.42
C TRP A 213 -13.17 1.76 -0.29
N GLU A 214 -13.26 2.90 0.39
CA GLU A 214 -12.79 4.18 -0.14
C GLU A 214 -11.27 4.15 -0.39
N MET A 215 -10.51 3.58 0.53
CA MET A 215 -9.06 3.45 0.42
C MET A 215 -8.63 2.69 -0.84
N MET A 216 -9.42 1.69 -1.30
CA MET A 216 -9.13 0.99 -2.57
C MET A 216 -9.20 1.93 -3.78
N ILE A 217 -10.15 2.89 -3.78
CA ILE A 217 -10.27 3.90 -4.83
C ILE A 217 -9.05 4.83 -4.76
N SER A 218 -8.72 5.32 -3.57
CA SER A 218 -7.59 6.22 -3.33
C SER A 218 -6.24 5.58 -3.67
N LEU A 219 -6.05 4.27 -3.43
CA LEU A 219 -4.87 3.51 -3.86
C LEU A 219 -4.77 3.42 -5.39
N GLY A 220 -5.90 3.35 -6.09
CA GLY A 220 -5.91 3.45 -7.56
C GLY A 220 -5.34 4.79 -8.05
N PHE A 221 -5.74 5.90 -7.42
CA PHE A 221 -5.19 7.23 -7.72
C PHE A 221 -3.75 7.41 -7.25
N PHE A 222 -3.37 6.83 -6.11
CA PHE A 222 -1.96 6.74 -5.67
C PHE A 222 -1.09 6.13 -6.78
N ALA A 223 -1.46 4.94 -7.27
CA ALA A 223 -0.71 4.25 -8.31
C ALA A 223 -0.68 5.05 -9.61
N ALA A 224 -1.80 5.67 -10.01
CA ALA A 224 -1.87 6.51 -11.20
C ALA A 224 -0.94 7.74 -11.09
N ALA A 225 -0.96 8.44 -9.95
CA ALA A 225 -0.09 9.58 -9.69
C ALA A 225 1.39 9.16 -9.71
N CYS A 226 1.73 8.08 -9.02
CA CYS A 226 3.08 7.55 -8.95
C CYS A 226 3.64 7.20 -10.34
N VAL A 227 2.88 6.42 -11.13
CA VAL A 227 3.30 6.00 -12.48
C VAL A 227 3.42 7.21 -13.41
N ARG A 228 2.46 8.12 -13.39
CA ARG A 228 2.53 9.30 -14.26
C ARG A 228 3.70 10.21 -13.92
N VAL A 229 3.86 10.56 -12.66
CA VAL A 229 4.95 11.44 -12.21
C VAL A 229 6.32 10.81 -12.51
N SER A 230 6.52 9.54 -12.16
CA SER A 230 7.79 8.86 -12.42
C SER A 230 8.11 8.77 -13.91
N ASN A 231 7.11 8.46 -14.77
CA ASN A 231 7.29 8.41 -16.23
C ASN A 231 7.64 9.78 -16.81
N GLU A 232 6.95 10.85 -16.40
CA GLU A 232 7.22 12.19 -16.93
C GLU A 232 8.57 12.75 -16.44
N LEU A 233 8.97 12.45 -15.21
CA LEU A 233 10.31 12.77 -14.72
C LEU A 233 11.40 12.04 -15.54
N GLY A 234 11.17 10.76 -15.83
CA GLY A 234 12.07 9.97 -16.68
C GLY A 234 12.15 10.49 -18.13
N ARG A 235 11.05 11.00 -18.68
CA ARG A 235 11.01 11.64 -20.00
C ARG A 235 11.71 13.00 -20.07
N GLY A 236 11.96 13.60 -18.91
CA GLY A 236 12.51 14.95 -18.86
C GLY A 236 11.45 16.05 -18.93
N ASN A 237 10.17 15.74 -18.70
CA ASN A 237 9.06 16.67 -18.90
C ASN A 237 8.43 17.11 -17.56
N SER A 238 8.95 18.19 -16.99
CA SER A 238 8.45 18.76 -15.73
C SER A 238 7.05 19.36 -15.84
N ARG A 239 6.64 19.85 -17.03
CA ARG A 239 5.33 20.47 -17.26
C ARG A 239 4.22 19.40 -17.18
N ASP A 240 4.40 18.28 -17.85
CA ASP A 240 3.40 17.21 -17.88
C ASP A 240 3.38 16.45 -16.55
N ALA A 241 4.50 16.40 -15.81
CA ALA A 241 4.52 15.92 -14.44
C ALA A 241 3.61 16.78 -13.54
N LYS A 242 3.75 18.11 -13.56
CA LYS A 242 2.89 19.04 -12.82
C LYS A 242 1.42 18.91 -13.23
N PHE A 243 1.14 18.85 -14.51
CA PHE A 243 -0.22 18.65 -15.01
C PHE A 243 -0.85 17.36 -14.50
N SER A 244 -0.09 16.25 -14.55
CA SER A 244 -0.55 14.95 -14.04
C SER A 244 -0.87 15.00 -12.54
N ILE A 245 -0.04 15.68 -11.74
CA ILE A 245 -0.26 15.87 -10.30
C ILE A 245 -1.59 16.58 -10.05
N VAL A 246 -1.82 17.71 -10.73
CA VAL A 246 -3.04 18.51 -10.55
C VAL A 246 -4.27 17.70 -10.94
N ILE A 247 -4.25 17.06 -12.11
CA ILE A 247 -5.41 16.30 -12.62
C ILE A 247 -5.73 15.11 -11.71
N THR A 248 -4.74 14.29 -11.34
CA THR A 248 -4.99 13.13 -10.48
C THR A 248 -5.50 13.54 -9.10
N THR A 249 -4.92 14.61 -8.51
CA THR A 249 -5.34 15.09 -7.19
C THR A 249 -6.76 15.68 -7.23
N LEU A 250 -7.07 16.52 -8.23
CA LEU A 250 -8.39 17.11 -8.36
C LEU A 250 -9.48 16.08 -8.66
N THR A 251 -9.18 15.08 -9.51
CA THR A 251 -10.15 14.03 -9.82
C THR A 251 -10.44 13.15 -8.60
N SER A 252 -9.40 12.76 -7.86
CA SER A 252 -9.57 12.01 -6.62
C SER A 252 -10.34 12.81 -5.58
N PHE A 253 -10.01 14.09 -5.41
CA PHE A 253 -10.73 14.99 -4.50
C PHE A 253 -12.19 15.13 -4.88
N ALA A 254 -12.52 15.28 -6.16
CA ALA A 254 -13.92 15.39 -6.62
C ALA A 254 -14.72 14.12 -6.29
N ILE A 255 -14.13 12.94 -6.47
CA ILE A 255 -14.75 11.68 -6.07
C ILE A 255 -14.91 11.62 -4.54
N GLY A 256 -13.85 11.96 -3.80
CA GLY A 256 -13.89 12.02 -2.34
C GLY A 256 -14.96 12.98 -1.82
N LEU A 257 -15.17 14.14 -2.49
CA LEU A 257 -16.20 15.10 -2.14
C LEU A 257 -17.62 14.54 -2.36
N ILE A 258 -17.84 13.81 -3.44
CA ILE A 258 -19.11 13.09 -3.68
C ILE A 258 -19.34 12.07 -2.57
N LEU A 259 -18.35 11.23 -2.27
CA LEU A 259 -18.46 10.24 -1.20
C LEU A 259 -18.66 10.90 0.18
N PHE A 260 -17.97 12.00 0.47
CA PHE A 260 -18.19 12.77 1.68
C PHE A 260 -19.67 13.12 1.89
N PHE A 261 -20.32 13.69 0.89
CA PHE A 261 -21.76 14.00 0.99
C PHE A 261 -22.62 12.76 1.09
N VAL A 262 -22.33 11.71 0.31
CA VAL A 262 -23.07 10.44 0.38
C VAL A 262 -23.03 9.87 1.79
N PHE A 263 -21.85 9.74 2.42
CA PHE A 263 -21.74 9.20 3.78
C PHE A 263 -22.28 10.13 4.85
N LEU A 264 -22.18 11.44 4.66
CA LEU A 264 -22.79 12.42 5.55
C LEU A 264 -24.33 12.30 5.57
N PHE A 265 -24.96 12.12 4.39
CA PHE A 265 -26.42 11.99 4.28
C PHE A 265 -26.92 10.59 4.66
N LEU A 266 -26.18 9.54 4.38
CA LEU A 266 -26.56 8.18 4.77
C LEU A 266 -26.54 7.98 6.29
N ASN A 267 -25.58 8.61 6.98
CA ASN A 267 -25.44 8.59 8.43
C ASN A 267 -25.64 7.17 8.99
N LYS A 268 -26.46 7.01 10.03
CA LYS A 268 -26.77 5.71 10.66
C LYS A 268 -27.38 4.65 9.71
N ARG A 269 -27.97 5.06 8.57
CA ARG A 269 -28.63 4.13 7.65
C ARG A 269 -27.67 3.11 7.06
N ILE A 270 -26.41 3.48 6.88
CA ILE A 270 -25.39 2.58 6.35
C ILE A 270 -25.04 1.44 7.32
N ALA A 271 -25.18 1.69 8.64
CA ALA A 271 -24.90 0.68 9.65
C ALA A 271 -25.85 -0.54 9.53
N TYR A 272 -27.07 -0.35 9.09
CA TYR A 272 -28.04 -1.45 8.93
C TYR A 272 -27.67 -2.48 7.88
N ILE A 273 -26.71 -2.17 7.01
CA ILE A 273 -26.12 -3.14 6.06
C ILE A 273 -25.24 -4.15 6.81
N PHE A 274 -24.64 -3.73 7.92
CA PHE A 274 -23.64 -4.52 8.68
C PHE A 274 -24.19 -5.13 9.96
N THR A 275 -25.18 -4.48 10.60
CA THR A 275 -25.67 -4.89 11.90
C THR A 275 -27.17 -4.65 12.09
N SER A 276 -27.83 -5.53 12.82
CA SER A 276 -29.19 -5.34 13.33
C SER A 276 -29.24 -4.73 14.72
N ASN A 277 -28.08 -4.56 15.40
CA ASN A 277 -28.01 -3.98 16.73
C ASN A 277 -28.18 -2.45 16.64
N LEU A 278 -29.25 -1.96 17.31
CA LEU A 278 -29.61 -0.54 17.30
C LEU A 278 -28.57 0.34 17.99
N ASP A 279 -27.93 -0.13 19.06
CA ASP A 279 -26.93 0.64 19.80
C ASP A 279 -25.68 0.86 18.97
N VAL A 280 -25.22 -0.19 18.27
CA VAL A 280 -24.12 -0.10 17.31
C VAL A 280 -24.47 0.84 16.15
N ALA A 281 -25.70 0.74 15.61
CA ALA A 281 -26.14 1.61 14.51
C ALA A 281 -26.21 3.09 14.93
N HIS A 282 -26.65 3.37 16.16
CA HIS A 282 -26.61 4.72 16.72
C HIS A 282 -25.18 5.22 16.89
N ALA A 283 -24.28 4.40 17.43
CA ALA A 283 -22.87 4.76 17.58
C ALA A 283 -22.18 5.03 16.22
N VAL A 284 -22.50 4.26 15.16
CA VAL A 284 -22.04 4.56 13.78
C VAL A 284 -22.57 5.91 13.33
N GLY A 285 -23.86 6.22 13.57
CA GLY A 285 -24.45 7.53 13.25
C GLY A 285 -23.68 8.68 13.88
N ASP A 286 -23.29 8.52 15.14
CA ASP A 286 -22.52 9.47 15.91
C ASP A 286 -21.08 9.66 15.39
N LEU A 287 -20.49 8.64 14.80
CA LEU A 287 -19.16 8.65 14.18
C LEU A 287 -19.19 9.04 12.70
N SER A 288 -20.37 9.04 12.07
CA SER A 288 -20.54 9.28 10.63
C SER A 288 -19.95 10.62 10.13
N PRO A 289 -20.03 11.75 10.86
CA PRO A 289 -19.36 12.98 10.43
C PRO A 289 -17.84 12.82 10.36
N LEU A 290 -17.24 12.15 11.35
CA LEU A 290 -15.80 11.89 11.37
C LEU A 290 -15.39 10.95 10.24
N LEU A 291 -16.20 9.92 9.98
CA LEU A 291 -16.01 9.03 8.84
C LEU A 291 -16.04 9.80 7.51
N ALA A 292 -17.02 10.70 7.32
CA ALA A 292 -17.11 11.49 6.10
C ALA A 292 -15.87 12.40 5.92
N PHE A 293 -15.42 13.09 6.96
CA PHE A 293 -14.18 13.87 6.92
C PHE A 293 -12.94 13.01 6.68
N SER A 294 -12.89 11.80 7.24
CA SER A 294 -11.81 10.83 6.97
C SER A 294 -11.74 10.49 5.49
N ILE A 295 -12.87 10.17 4.87
CA ILE A 295 -12.98 9.86 3.44
C ILE A 295 -12.50 11.04 2.57
N LEU A 296 -12.87 12.27 2.93
CA LEU A 296 -12.43 13.46 2.21
C LEU A 296 -10.91 13.66 2.27
N LEU A 297 -10.30 13.48 3.43
CA LEU A 297 -8.85 13.58 3.61
C LEU A 297 -8.11 12.44 2.90
N ASN A 298 -8.62 11.22 3.03
CA ASN A 298 -8.04 10.03 2.40
C ASN A 298 -8.14 10.07 0.86
N SER A 299 -9.02 10.89 0.29
CA SER A 299 -9.06 11.09 -1.17
C SER A 299 -7.90 11.92 -1.72
N ILE A 300 -7.20 12.70 -0.88
CA ILE A 300 -6.09 13.57 -1.30
C ILE A 300 -4.74 13.03 -0.83
N GLN A 301 -4.65 12.64 0.45
CA GLN A 301 -3.39 12.29 1.11
C GLN A 301 -2.65 11.14 0.39
N PRO A 302 -3.28 9.99 0.03
CA PRO A 302 -2.58 8.93 -0.67
C PRO A 302 -2.12 9.35 -2.07
N VAL A 303 -2.87 10.20 -2.76
CA VAL A 303 -2.48 10.69 -4.10
C VAL A 303 -1.19 11.51 -4.01
N LEU A 304 -1.08 12.39 -3.03
CA LEU A 304 0.14 13.18 -2.78
C LEU A 304 1.31 12.28 -2.34
N SER A 305 1.03 11.23 -1.57
CA SER A 305 2.03 10.20 -1.24
C SER A 305 2.50 9.46 -2.51
N GLY A 306 1.59 9.18 -3.46
CA GLY A 306 1.92 8.61 -4.77
C GLY A 306 2.80 9.52 -5.60
N VAL A 307 2.54 10.82 -5.60
CA VAL A 307 3.41 11.84 -6.23
C VAL A 307 4.81 11.79 -5.61
N ALA A 308 4.90 11.75 -4.30
CA ALA A 308 6.17 11.70 -3.57
C ALA A 308 6.94 10.40 -3.87
N VAL A 309 6.26 9.26 -3.93
CA VAL A 309 6.86 7.97 -4.32
C VAL A 309 7.36 8.03 -5.77
N GLY A 310 6.57 8.55 -6.70
CA GLY A 310 6.97 8.72 -8.10
C GLY A 310 8.22 9.61 -8.28
N ALA A 311 8.37 10.61 -7.42
CA ALA A 311 9.54 11.49 -7.37
C ALA A 311 10.73 10.90 -6.59
N GLY A 312 10.56 9.76 -5.89
CA GLY A 312 11.61 9.14 -5.08
C GLY A 312 11.78 9.75 -3.68
N TRP A 313 10.72 10.37 -3.12
CA TRP A 313 10.76 11.08 -1.83
C TRP A 313 10.22 10.25 -0.64
N GLN A 314 10.27 8.94 -0.71
CA GLN A 314 9.73 8.06 0.35
C GLN A 314 10.25 8.41 1.75
N SER A 315 11.55 8.74 1.85
CA SER A 315 12.14 9.16 3.12
C SER A 315 11.54 10.47 3.65
N ILE A 316 11.24 11.43 2.77
CA ILE A 316 10.63 12.71 3.16
C ILE A 316 9.24 12.46 3.72
N VAL A 317 8.44 11.62 3.05
CA VAL A 317 7.09 11.25 3.52
C VAL A 317 7.17 10.53 4.87
N ALA A 318 8.14 9.64 5.08
CA ALA A 318 8.33 8.98 6.37
C ALA A 318 8.59 9.99 7.50
N TYR A 319 9.44 11.00 7.29
CA TYR A 319 9.66 12.07 8.28
C TYR A 319 8.40 12.92 8.52
N VAL A 320 7.67 13.25 7.46
CA VAL A 320 6.38 13.96 7.57
C VAL A 320 5.37 13.14 8.36
N ASN A 321 5.31 11.82 8.14
CA ASN A 321 4.43 10.91 8.89
C ASN A 321 4.78 10.89 10.38
N ILE A 322 6.07 10.83 10.74
CA ILE A 322 6.50 10.90 12.14
C ILE A 322 6.04 12.23 12.77
N GLY A 323 6.29 13.34 12.12
CA GLY A 323 5.91 14.66 12.64
C GLY A 323 4.39 14.81 12.79
N CYS A 324 3.65 14.54 11.72
CA CYS A 324 2.21 14.82 11.68
C CYS A 324 1.38 13.79 12.45
N TYR A 325 1.72 12.51 12.37
CA TYR A 325 0.95 11.45 13.02
C TYR A 325 1.33 11.28 14.49
N TYR A 326 2.62 11.10 14.78
CA TYR A 326 3.08 10.69 16.10
C TYR A 326 3.34 11.86 17.03
N LEU A 327 3.84 13.02 16.53
CA LEU A 327 4.09 14.18 17.35
C LEU A 327 2.90 15.14 17.45
N ILE A 328 1.97 15.11 16.48
CA ILE A 328 0.80 16.00 16.48
C ILE A 328 -0.49 15.18 16.66
N GLY A 329 -0.81 14.28 15.74
CA GLY A 329 -2.11 13.60 15.67
C GLY A 329 -2.45 12.80 16.92
N ILE A 330 -1.53 11.92 17.36
CA ILE A 330 -1.76 11.08 18.54
C ILE A 330 -1.84 11.92 19.82
N PRO A 331 -0.87 12.81 20.14
CA PRO A 331 -0.97 13.62 21.36
C PRO A 331 -2.23 14.48 21.39
N VAL A 332 -2.62 15.12 20.29
CA VAL A 332 -3.86 15.91 20.20
C VAL A 332 -5.09 15.00 20.39
N GLY A 333 -5.09 13.80 19.78
CA GLY A 333 -6.18 12.83 19.93
C GLY A 333 -6.35 12.34 21.36
N VAL A 334 -5.25 11.98 22.02
CA VAL A 334 -5.25 11.58 23.43
C VAL A 334 -5.73 12.73 24.33
N LEU A 335 -5.24 13.94 24.09
CA LEU A 335 -5.67 15.13 24.82
C LEU A 335 -7.16 15.39 24.67
N ILE A 336 -7.70 15.39 23.46
CA ILE A 336 -9.13 15.62 23.20
C ILE A 336 -9.97 14.45 23.72
N GLY A 337 -9.52 13.20 23.51
CA GLY A 337 -10.25 12.00 23.94
C GLY A 337 -10.34 11.85 25.44
N ILE A 338 -9.23 12.03 26.15
CA ILE A 338 -9.12 11.78 27.60
C ILE A 338 -9.46 13.05 28.40
N ILE A 339 -8.81 14.18 28.11
CA ILE A 339 -8.96 15.42 28.92
C ILE A 339 -10.32 16.06 28.74
N PHE A 340 -10.83 16.14 27.49
CA PHE A 340 -12.16 16.67 27.21
C PHE A 340 -13.27 15.61 27.29
N ASN A 341 -12.92 14.37 27.68
CA ASN A 341 -13.85 13.26 27.88
C ASN A 341 -14.70 12.93 26.63
N LEU A 342 -14.17 13.20 25.43
CA LEU A 342 -14.83 12.90 24.16
C LEU A 342 -14.56 11.46 23.68
N GLN A 343 -13.82 10.68 24.48
CA GLN A 343 -13.51 9.28 24.23
C GLN A 343 -13.04 9.03 22.78
N VAL A 344 -13.60 8.04 22.09
CA VAL A 344 -13.22 7.67 20.71
C VAL A 344 -13.39 8.79 19.71
N LYS A 345 -14.44 9.62 19.85
CA LYS A 345 -14.63 10.79 18.97
C LYS A 345 -13.44 11.76 19.06
N GLY A 346 -12.95 12.00 20.29
CA GLY A 346 -11.81 12.87 20.52
C GLY A 346 -10.51 12.33 19.95
N VAL A 347 -10.24 11.04 20.16
CA VAL A 347 -9.06 10.38 19.59
C VAL A 347 -9.09 10.45 18.05
N TRP A 348 -10.21 10.10 17.43
CA TRP A 348 -10.36 10.14 15.98
C TRP A 348 -10.24 11.56 15.42
N MET A 349 -10.83 12.57 16.09
CA MET A 349 -10.67 13.97 15.69
C MET A 349 -9.20 14.42 15.69
N GLY A 350 -8.43 14.04 16.71
CA GLY A 350 -6.99 14.34 16.74
C GLY A 350 -6.20 13.62 15.65
N MET A 351 -6.58 12.38 15.35
CA MET A 351 -5.99 11.65 14.23
C MET A 351 -6.33 12.29 12.87
N LEU A 352 -7.58 12.70 12.66
CA LEU A 352 -7.97 13.45 11.46
C LEU A 352 -7.20 14.77 11.34
N PHE A 353 -6.98 15.46 12.46
CA PHE A 353 -6.16 16.67 12.48
C PHE A 353 -4.70 16.36 12.07
N GLY A 354 -4.11 15.26 12.55
CA GLY A 354 -2.78 14.82 12.12
C GLY A 354 -2.71 14.55 10.61
N THR A 355 -3.70 13.84 10.06
CA THR A 355 -3.80 13.58 8.61
C THR A 355 -4.03 14.87 7.80
N PHE A 356 -4.82 15.81 8.33
CA PHE A 356 -5.01 17.12 7.71
C PHE A 356 -3.68 17.90 7.64
N VAL A 357 -2.95 17.99 8.75
CA VAL A 357 -1.63 18.66 8.79
C VAL A 357 -0.67 17.99 7.81
N GLN A 358 -0.62 16.67 7.75
CA GLN A 358 0.21 15.92 6.78
C GLN A 358 -0.17 16.28 5.34
N THR A 359 -1.46 16.30 5.02
CA THR A 359 -1.95 16.65 3.68
C THR A 359 -1.51 18.05 3.28
N VAL A 360 -1.66 19.03 4.19
CA VAL A 360 -1.21 20.42 3.97
C VAL A 360 0.30 20.48 3.74
N VAL A 361 1.08 19.78 4.56
CA VAL A 361 2.55 19.74 4.42
C VAL A 361 2.95 19.14 3.07
N LEU A 362 2.32 18.03 2.64
CA LEU A 362 2.60 17.42 1.36
C LEU A 362 2.19 18.33 0.17
N ILE A 363 1.08 19.05 0.27
CA ILE A 363 0.69 20.07 -0.72
C ILE A 363 1.77 21.14 -0.82
N ILE A 364 2.22 21.69 0.32
CA ILE A 364 3.25 22.73 0.36
C ILE A 364 4.57 22.22 -0.27
N ILE A 365 5.01 21.03 0.09
CA ILE A 365 6.21 20.41 -0.48
C ILE A 365 6.06 20.27 -1.99
N THR A 366 4.94 19.71 -2.47
CA THR A 366 4.67 19.48 -3.89
C THR A 366 4.62 20.78 -4.69
N CYS A 367 3.97 21.83 -4.15
CA CYS A 367 3.86 23.14 -4.80
C CYS A 367 5.17 23.94 -4.82
N LYS A 368 5.99 23.83 -3.74
CA LYS A 368 7.26 24.57 -3.64
C LYS A 368 8.43 23.87 -4.35
N THR A 369 8.25 22.63 -4.74
CA THR A 369 9.31 21.86 -5.41
C THR A 369 9.60 22.40 -6.80
N ASP A 370 10.88 22.58 -7.09
CA ASP A 370 11.37 22.84 -8.46
C ASP A 370 11.39 21.52 -9.24
N TRP A 371 10.36 21.31 -10.03
CA TRP A 371 10.18 20.09 -10.83
C TRP A 371 11.20 19.98 -11.96
N ASN A 372 11.82 21.08 -12.43
CA ASN A 372 12.91 21.00 -13.39
C ASN A 372 14.15 20.36 -12.76
N LYS A 373 14.46 20.75 -11.54
CA LYS A 373 15.54 20.14 -10.77
C LYS A 373 15.27 18.65 -10.47
N GLN A 374 14.01 18.28 -10.25
CA GLN A 374 13.65 16.86 -10.05
C GLN A 374 13.85 16.03 -11.31
N VAL A 375 13.54 16.59 -12.48
CA VAL A 375 13.86 15.98 -13.78
C VAL A 375 15.37 15.75 -13.91
N GLU A 376 16.20 16.74 -13.60
CA GLU A 376 17.66 16.60 -13.67
C GLU A 376 18.17 15.49 -12.73
N ILE A 377 17.62 15.40 -11.52
CA ILE A 377 17.99 14.36 -10.55
C ILE A 377 17.60 12.98 -11.10
N ALA A 378 16.38 12.83 -11.63
CA ALA A 378 15.91 11.58 -12.20
C ALA A 378 16.80 11.14 -13.38
N GLN A 379 17.10 12.05 -14.31
CA GLN A 379 17.98 11.77 -15.45
C GLN A 379 19.40 11.39 -15.03
N LYS A 380 20.00 12.10 -14.07
CA LYS A 380 21.32 11.74 -13.53
C LYS A 380 21.36 10.34 -12.93
N ASN A 381 20.30 9.96 -12.22
CA ASN A 381 20.18 8.61 -11.67
C ASN A 381 20.09 7.57 -12.79
N ILE A 382 19.30 7.83 -13.82
CA ILE A 382 19.13 6.96 -14.98
C ILE A 382 20.46 6.80 -15.75
N ASP A 383 21.17 7.89 -16.04
CA ASP A 383 22.44 7.88 -16.74
C ASP A 383 23.55 7.12 -15.99
N LYS A 384 23.57 7.25 -14.67
CA LYS A 384 24.50 6.50 -13.82
C LYS A 384 24.34 4.99 -14.03
N TRP A 385 23.09 4.53 -14.08
CA TRP A 385 22.77 3.11 -14.27
C TRP A 385 23.04 2.62 -15.71
N SER A 386 22.77 3.45 -16.70
CA SER A 386 23.05 3.16 -18.10
C SER A 386 24.56 2.95 -18.37
N LYS A 387 25.42 3.77 -17.74
CA LYS A 387 26.87 3.66 -17.87
C LYS A 387 27.42 2.36 -17.28
N ILE A 388 26.90 1.94 -16.12
CA ILE A 388 27.29 0.69 -15.48
C ILE A 388 26.99 -0.51 -16.39
N ASN A 389 25.79 -0.54 -16.98
CA ASN A 389 25.38 -1.60 -17.89
C ASN A 389 26.21 -1.65 -19.19
N THR A 390 26.56 -0.50 -19.74
CA THR A 390 27.33 -0.41 -21.00
C THR A 390 28.78 -0.88 -20.79
N GLN A 391 29.36 -0.59 -19.65
CA GLN A 391 30.72 -1.03 -19.29
C GLN A 391 30.78 -2.54 -19.10
N GLU A 392 29.81 -3.13 -18.41
CA GLU A 392 29.74 -4.57 -18.18
C GLU A 392 29.39 -5.39 -19.41
N SER A 393 28.58 -4.86 -20.32
CA SER A 393 28.31 -5.47 -21.62
C SER A 393 29.59 -5.52 -22.51
N LYS A 394 30.54 -4.63 -22.29
CA LYS A 394 31.84 -4.66 -22.93
C LYS A 394 32.79 -5.67 -22.27
N ASP A 395 32.82 -5.70 -20.93
CA ASP A 395 33.69 -6.62 -20.18
C ASP A 395 33.28 -8.10 -20.35
N SER A 396 31.97 -8.36 -20.50
CA SER A 396 31.49 -9.73 -20.78
C SER A 396 31.78 -10.19 -22.21
N LYS A 397 31.95 -9.29 -23.17
CA LYS A 397 32.35 -9.61 -24.56
C LYS A 397 33.85 -9.74 -24.75
N THR A 398 34.66 -9.22 -23.82
CA THR A 398 36.13 -9.34 -23.85
C THR A 398 36.66 -10.58 -23.15
N ASN A 399 35.81 -11.28 -22.38
CA ASN A 399 36.17 -12.51 -21.64
C ASN A 399 35.66 -13.80 -22.32
N PHE A 400 35.23 -13.73 -23.55
CA PHE A 400 34.99 -14.80 -24.50
C PHE A 400 35.89 -14.61 -25.75
#